data_ee8123ce8b0e60479734b050330699d9
#
_entry.id   ee8123ce8b0e60479734b050330699d9
#
_cell.length_a   1.000
_cell.length_b   1.000
_cell.length_c   1.000
_cell.angle_alpha   90.00
_cell.angle_beta   90.00
_cell.angle_gamma   90.00
#
_symmetry.space_group_name_H-M   'P 1'
#
loop_
_entity.id
_entity.type
_entity.pdbx_description
1 polymer ?
#
loop_
_entity_poly.entity_id
_entity_poly.type
_entity_poly.pdbx_seq_one_letter_code
_entity_poly.pdbx_strand_id
1 'polypeptide(L)'
;MRLKTNSLKRTVAVLAAVCTLGTCCVAGSVAWAESGVNTANIDTGKNGSTSIIIHKYDNNPAGTTHGNGEEVTDLANRKPIQGVKFTLWRVKKKGTDAGEIDLSTAEGWKKIKGLGDLVATAETNKKTAHDFMTGTNAEFEKYTDTGDGAEKAKGQTCTTGVDGSCSFPNLKMGLYYVEETDVSGAQVQENNKPKKVSITKGVDPFFVTTPLANETTKTWLYNVNVYPKNDTSNDLPKKTPASAPSSLDIKKNNGTTMSWDITIPLNLISPDTEFTTIKFTDPLMKDLEFDATNGISDVKISKFANGSDTASTNTDDFKDLAKDTDYTVTADANKTYTVGGKQENFTLVTVALNATGLGKANALYTNRGANVLKLTAKITAKVKPGATKVVNVINTEVNNIVTGKKTDPTPCVPTKENPCDNPGQSVTNFATLKVTKINSEEGNNKKKLKGAEFEVYAMKDNSAASSTNDEVTGTNSGNTKVDGVKLTTGDNGEASVELFVGNGDTTSKKYCIVETKAPAGYEPSTTPTCYDLTVEGQAGADKNNSQEVKNKLSNALDKIVGALPLTGARGLVLLTAFGIVGLGGTMFYIITRRRKEQEEA
;
A
#
# COMPACT_ATOMS: atom_id res chain seq x y z
N MET A 1 54.78 59.60 13.09
CA MET A 1 53.34 59.27 13.13
C MET A 1 53.10 58.04 12.33
N ARG A 2 53.04 56.83 12.98
CA ARG A 2 52.91 55.56 12.31
C ARG A 2 51.43 55.17 12.34
N LEU A 3 50.81 55.13 11.20
CA LEU A 3 49.46 54.57 11.01
C LEU A 3 49.53 53.03 11.13
N LYS A 4 48.90 52.50 12.17
CA LYS A 4 48.66 51.10 12.32
C LYS A 4 47.50 50.73 11.41
N THR A 5 47.75 50.01 10.35
CA THR A 5 46.72 49.29 9.57
C THR A 5 46.30 48.07 10.36
N ASN A 6 45.10 48.10 10.96
CA ASN A 6 44.44 46.93 11.49
C ASN A 6 43.92 46.09 10.32
N SER A 7 44.64 45.04 10.02
CA SER A 7 44.15 43.96 9.15
C SER A 7 43.05 43.22 9.91
N LEU A 8 41.80 43.53 9.63
CA LEU A 8 40.67 42.63 9.95
C LEU A 8 40.80 41.40 9.06
N LYS A 9 41.27 40.31 9.64
CA LYS A 9 41.11 38.98 9.04
C LYS A 9 39.62 38.64 9.14
N ARG A 10 38.85 38.96 8.10
CA ARG A 10 37.50 38.40 7.91
C ARG A 10 37.68 36.98 7.41
N THR A 11 37.28 36.04 8.22
CA THR A 11 37.16 34.65 7.84
C THR A 11 36.02 34.56 6.82
N VAL A 12 36.36 34.39 5.56
CA VAL A 12 35.40 34.17 4.48
C VAL A 12 34.85 32.78 4.67
N ALA A 13 33.58 32.66 5.02
CA ALA A 13 32.88 31.41 5.00
C ALA A 13 32.49 31.07 3.56
N VAL A 14 33.17 30.09 3.00
CA VAL A 14 32.91 29.55 1.67
C VAL A 14 31.53 28.88 1.64
N LEU A 15 30.60 29.39 0.82
CA LEU A 15 29.33 28.76 0.53
C LEU A 15 29.41 27.98 -0.77
N ALA A 16 29.78 26.76 -0.64
CA ALA A 16 29.51 25.77 -1.67
C ALA A 16 28.11 25.23 -1.47
N ALA A 17 27.44 24.84 -2.55
CA ALA A 17 26.13 24.21 -2.54
C ALA A 17 26.09 22.97 -1.65
N VAL A 18 25.72 23.16 -0.39
CA VAL A 18 25.67 22.12 0.62
C VAL A 18 24.29 22.01 1.19
N CYS A 19 23.62 20.95 0.84
CA CYS A 19 22.46 20.48 1.59
C CYS A 19 22.94 19.50 2.67
N THR A 20 23.37 20.04 3.82
CA THR A 20 23.45 19.25 5.04
C THR A 20 22.20 19.51 5.88
N LEU A 21 21.74 18.47 6.58
CA LEU A 21 20.61 18.45 7.50
C LEU A 21 20.23 19.83 8.08
N GLY A 22 19.12 20.40 7.59
CA GLY A 22 18.47 21.56 8.21
C GLY A 22 19.05 22.93 7.92
N THR A 23 19.88 23.10 6.88
CA THR A 23 20.43 24.41 6.53
C THR A 23 20.20 24.76 5.07
N CYS A 24 19.76 25.99 4.85
CA CYS A 24 19.58 26.61 3.55
C CYS A 24 20.78 26.41 2.62
N CYS A 25 20.55 25.82 1.47
CA CYS A 25 21.54 25.78 0.43
C CYS A 25 21.38 27.01 -0.45
N VAL A 26 22.27 27.98 -0.29
CA VAL A 26 22.50 28.97 -1.33
C VAL A 26 23.64 28.44 -2.19
N ALA A 27 23.33 27.89 -3.33
CA ALA A 27 24.35 27.57 -4.32
C ALA A 27 24.69 28.87 -5.06
N GLY A 28 25.76 29.50 -4.66
CA GLY A 28 26.26 30.72 -5.22
C GLY A 28 26.78 31.62 -4.10
N SER A 29 28.08 31.76 -4.02
CA SER A 29 28.63 32.75 -3.12
C SER A 29 28.26 34.12 -3.65
N VAL A 30 27.50 34.86 -2.85
CA VAL A 30 27.25 36.30 -3.07
C VAL A 30 28.52 37.12 -2.80
N ALA A 31 29.57 36.45 -2.37
CA ALA A 31 30.89 37.02 -2.15
C ALA A 31 31.72 37.10 -3.45
N TRP A 32 31.07 37.41 -4.60
CA TRP A 32 31.80 37.56 -5.86
C TRP A 32 32.91 38.59 -5.79
N ALA A 33 32.76 39.60 -4.95
CA ALA A 33 33.79 40.64 -4.73
C ALA A 33 34.97 40.12 -3.90
N GLU A 34 34.79 39.10 -3.06
CA GLU A 34 35.81 38.50 -2.20
C GLU A 34 36.35 37.16 -2.75
N SER A 35 35.60 36.47 -3.63
CA SER A 35 35.99 35.19 -4.24
C SER A 35 37.12 35.32 -5.27
N GLY A 36 37.43 36.54 -5.70
CA GLY A 36 38.40 36.80 -6.75
C GLY A 36 37.92 36.41 -8.15
N VAL A 37 36.64 36.06 -8.31
CA VAL A 37 36.00 35.83 -9.60
C VAL A 37 35.41 37.13 -10.11
N ASN A 38 35.82 37.54 -11.30
CA ASN A 38 35.38 38.82 -11.86
C ASN A 38 34.12 38.63 -12.72
N THR A 39 33.06 39.41 -12.44
CA THR A 39 31.82 39.41 -13.24
C THR A 39 32.05 39.81 -14.69
N ALA A 40 33.11 40.53 -15.01
CA ALA A 40 33.52 40.86 -16.39
C ALA A 40 33.87 39.58 -17.20
N ASN A 41 34.19 38.49 -16.54
CA ASN A 41 34.51 37.21 -17.18
C ASN A 41 33.31 36.30 -17.40
N ILE A 42 32.09 36.78 -17.14
CA ILE A 42 30.87 36.02 -17.45
C ILE A 42 30.67 35.97 -18.97
N ASP A 43 30.59 34.77 -19.51
CA ASP A 43 30.27 34.56 -20.92
C ASP A 43 28.77 34.75 -21.17
N THR A 44 28.36 35.96 -21.54
CA THR A 44 26.96 36.33 -21.78
C THR A 44 26.34 35.57 -22.95
N GLY A 45 27.15 35.00 -23.85
CA GLY A 45 26.70 34.15 -24.95
C GLY A 45 26.04 32.86 -24.47
N LYS A 46 26.27 32.47 -23.22
CA LYS A 46 25.62 31.30 -22.59
C LYS A 46 24.27 31.60 -21.94
N ASN A 47 23.76 32.84 -22.03
CA ASN A 47 22.46 33.17 -21.50
C ASN A 47 21.33 32.44 -22.28
N GLY A 48 20.59 31.57 -21.60
CA GLY A 48 19.60 30.68 -22.22
C GLY A 48 20.11 29.28 -22.56
N SER A 49 21.39 29.00 -22.27
CA SER A 49 21.99 27.67 -22.46
C SER A 49 22.66 27.13 -21.19
N THR A 50 22.35 27.70 -20.03
CA THR A 50 22.83 27.19 -18.73
C THR A 50 21.95 26.06 -18.22
N SER A 51 22.41 25.29 -17.25
CA SER A 51 21.64 24.21 -16.64
C SER A 51 21.87 24.09 -15.13
N ILE A 52 20.88 23.51 -14.44
CA ILE A 52 20.99 23.03 -13.06
C ILE A 52 20.72 21.54 -13.08
N ILE A 53 21.63 20.75 -12.52
CA ILE A 53 21.57 19.29 -12.48
C ILE A 53 21.44 18.86 -11.02
N ILE A 54 20.35 18.17 -10.73
CA ILE A 54 20.08 17.62 -9.40
C ILE A 54 20.66 16.20 -9.34
N HIS A 55 21.38 15.90 -8.26
CA HIS A 55 21.84 14.56 -7.92
C HIS A 55 21.33 14.19 -6.55
N LYS A 56 20.26 13.40 -6.49
CA LYS A 56 19.54 13.07 -5.27
C LYS A 56 20.04 11.79 -4.62
N TYR A 57 20.43 11.88 -3.35
CA TYR A 57 21.00 10.75 -2.60
C TYR A 57 20.36 10.59 -1.21
N ASP A 58 20.44 9.35 -0.70
CA ASP A 58 20.20 9.04 0.69
C ASP A 58 21.31 9.67 1.56
N ASN A 59 20.92 10.26 2.68
CA ASN A 59 21.85 10.86 3.63
C ASN A 59 22.58 9.81 4.50
N ASN A 60 22.28 8.55 4.35
CA ASN A 60 22.96 7.47 5.08
C ASN A 60 23.99 6.75 4.16
N PRO A 61 25.30 6.75 4.48
CA PRO A 61 25.93 7.43 5.64
C PRO A 61 25.93 8.95 5.50
N ALA A 62 25.78 9.63 6.64
CA ALA A 62 25.87 11.08 6.67
C ALA A 62 27.24 11.53 6.17
N GLY A 63 27.28 12.50 5.28
CA GLY A 63 28.53 12.97 4.68
C GLY A 63 28.71 14.46 4.88
N THR A 64 29.95 14.85 5.09
CA THR A 64 30.38 16.23 5.30
C THR A 64 30.90 16.91 4.03
N THR A 65 30.98 16.19 2.90
CA THR A 65 31.48 16.75 1.65
C THR A 65 30.48 17.72 1.06
N HIS A 66 30.93 18.93 0.84
CA HIS A 66 30.17 20.02 0.28
C HIS A 66 30.39 20.10 -1.24
N GLY A 67 29.30 20.22 -2.01
CA GLY A 67 29.40 20.46 -3.44
C GLY A 67 29.82 21.92 -3.71
N ASN A 68 30.64 22.10 -4.75
CA ASN A 68 31.10 23.42 -5.21
C ASN A 68 30.47 23.81 -6.56
N GLY A 69 29.42 23.09 -6.98
CA GLY A 69 28.74 23.24 -8.27
C GLY A 69 29.34 22.41 -9.38
N GLU A 70 30.49 21.78 -9.18
CA GLU A 70 31.07 20.79 -10.09
C GLU A 70 30.47 19.40 -9.87
N GLU A 71 30.67 18.52 -10.83
CA GLU A 71 30.28 17.13 -10.67
C GLU A 71 31.17 16.42 -9.63
N VAL A 72 30.54 15.78 -8.64
CA VAL A 72 31.22 14.96 -7.64
C VAL A 72 31.29 13.52 -8.12
N THR A 73 32.50 13.02 -8.31
CA THR A 73 32.73 11.66 -8.86
C THR A 73 32.85 10.58 -7.79
N ASP A 74 33.12 10.93 -6.53
CA ASP A 74 33.25 9.97 -5.41
C ASP A 74 31.96 9.87 -4.61
N LEU A 75 30.96 9.23 -5.20
CA LEU A 75 29.65 8.95 -4.60
C LEU A 75 29.38 7.45 -4.46
N ALA A 76 30.39 6.59 -4.65
CA ALA A 76 30.25 5.13 -4.74
C ALA A 76 29.55 4.48 -3.52
N ASN A 77 29.61 5.11 -2.34
CA ASN A 77 29.01 4.60 -1.10
C ASN A 77 27.62 5.22 -0.80
N ARG A 78 27.06 6.01 -1.70
CA ARG A 78 25.76 6.67 -1.50
C ARG A 78 24.71 6.04 -2.39
N LYS A 79 23.53 5.85 -1.83
CA LYS A 79 22.38 5.32 -2.57
C LYS A 79 21.68 6.45 -3.30
N PRO A 80 21.62 6.44 -4.63
CA PRO A 80 20.80 7.37 -5.39
C PRO A 80 19.31 7.12 -5.10
N ILE A 81 18.53 8.20 -5.03
CA ILE A 81 17.08 8.13 -4.86
C ILE A 81 16.42 8.54 -6.18
N GLN A 82 15.75 7.58 -6.83
CA GLN A 82 14.93 7.83 -8.02
C GLN A 82 13.49 8.19 -7.65
N GLY A 83 12.75 8.81 -8.58
CA GLY A 83 11.33 9.08 -8.44
C GLY A 83 10.98 10.30 -7.60
N VAL A 84 11.97 11.10 -7.20
CA VAL A 84 11.76 12.35 -6.47
C VAL A 84 11.62 13.49 -7.47
N LYS A 85 10.56 14.30 -7.32
CA LYS A 85 10.24 15.41 -8.21
C LYS A 85 10.69 16.71 -7.61
N PHE A 86 11.43 17.47 -8.39
CA PHE A 86 11.82 18.85 -8.09
C PHE A 86 11.08 19.80 -9.00
N THR A 87 10.75 20.98 -8.46
CA THR A 87 10.22 22.12 -9.21
C THR A 87 11.15 23.30 -9.05
N LEU A 88 11.48 23.93 -10.15
CA LEU A 88 12.38 25.06 -10.24
C LEU A 88 11.61 26.28 -10.73
N TRP A 89 11.74 27.39 -10.03
CA TRP A 89 11.21 28.69 -10.44
C TRP A 89 12.33 29.70 -10.59
N ARG A 90 12.35 30.44 -11.69
CA ARG A 90 13.11 31.66 -11.75
C ARG A 90 12.49 32.66 -10.78
N VAL A 91 13.31 33.44 -10.07
CA VAL A 91 12.81 34.44 -9.11
C VAL A 91 13.15 35.85 -9.53
N LYS A 92 12.38 36.80 -9.09
CA LYS A 92 12.61 38.24 -9.24
C LYS A 92 12.67 38.92 -7.87
N LYS A 93 13.36 40.03 -7.79
CA LYS A 93 13.43 40.87 -6.57
C LYS A 93 12.08 41.54 -6.36
N LYS A 94 11.69 41.62 -5.09
CA LYS A 94 10.47 42.30 -4.62
C LYS A 94 10.88 43.60 -3.88
N GLY A 95 9.99 44.58 -3.79
CA GLY A 95 10.22 45.79 -3.03
C GLY A 95 10.94 46.87 -3.83
N THR A 96 11.86 47.64 -3.17
CA THR A 96 12.46 48.87 -3.68
C THR A 96 13.24 48.70 -4.98
N ASP A 97 13.92 47.55 -5.15
CA ASP A 97 14.68 47.20 -6.37
C ASP A 97 14.00 46.09 -7.15
N ALA A 98 12.67 46.13 -7.18
CA ALA A 98 11.86 45.08 -7.83
C ALA A 98 12.25 44.85 -9.29
N GLY A 99 12.04 43.62 -9.74
CA GLY A 99 12.22 43.21 -11.13
C GLY A 99 13.16 42.05 -11.34
N GLU A 100 13.43 41.79 -12.61
CA GLU A 100 14.21 40.64 -13.07
C GLU A 100 15.63 40.65 -12.45
N ILE A 101 16.11 39.45 -12.11
CA ILE A 101 17.48 39.20 -11.68
C ILE A 101 18.21 38.57 -12.86
N ASP A 102 18.90 39.41 -13.63
CA ASP A 102 19.72 38.99 -14.77
C ASP A 102 21.21 38.94 -14.32
N LEU A 103 21.70 37.74 -14.06
CA LEU A 103 23.06 37.52 -13.61
C LEU A 103 24.09 37.57 -14.74
N SER A 104 23.71 37.87 -15.97
CA SER A 104 24.66 38.30 -17.00
C SER A 104 25.12 39.73 -16.82
N THR A 105 24.52 40.48 -15.88
CA THR A 105 24.79 41.89 -15.60
C THR A 105 25.21 42.14 -14.15
N ALA A 106 26.03 43.20 -13.93
CA ALA A 106 26.41 43.63 -12.59
C ALA A 106 25.21 44.06 -11.73
N GLU A 107 24.17 44.64 -12.37
CA GLU A 107 22.95 45.09 -11.66
C GLU A 107 22.14 43.88 -11.14
N GLY A 108 22.08 42.77 -11.89
CA GLY A 108 21.47 41.52 -11.42
C GLY A 108 22.14 40.99 -10.16
N TRP A 109 23.46 41.00 -10.13
CA TRP A 109 24.24 40.57 -8.95
C TRP A 109 24.03 41.49 -7.72
N LYS A 110 23.86 42.80 -7.91
CA LYS A 110 23.52 43.70 -6.81
C LYS A 110 22.18 43.34 -6.14
N LYS A 111 21.20 42.92 -6.94
CA LYS A 111 19.87 42.56 -6.41
C LYS A 111 19.88 41.34 -5.46
N ILE A 112 20.88 40.47 -5.55
CA ILE A 112 20.99 39.28 -4.72
C ILE A 112 22.04 39.40 -3.62
N LYS A 113 22.66 40.58 -3.45
CA LYS A 113 23.71 40.80 -2.47
C LYS A 113 23.29 40.43 -1.03
N GLY A 114 22.01 40.65 -0.66
CA GLY A 114 21.46 40.28 0.65
C GLY A 114 21.42 38.79 0.94
N LEU A 115 21.53 37.93 -0.07
CA LEU A 115 21.61 36.49 0.14
C LEU A 115 22.92 36.03 0.81
N GLY A 116 24.00 36.88 0.76
CA GLY A 116 25.25 36.62 1.49
C GLY A 116 25.08 36.61 3.00
N ASP A 117 24.10 37.32 3.50
CA ASP A 117 23.82 37.41 4.94
C ASP A 117 23.10 36.17 5.50
N LEU A 118 22.57 35.26 4.61
CA LEU A 118 22.00 33.97 5.00
C LEU A 118 22.99 33.06 5.74
N VAL A 119 24.28 33.29 5.52
CA VAL A 119 25.36 32.42 6.01
C VAL A 119 26.10 33.05 7.17
N ALA A 120 26.06 34.37 7.27
CA ALA A 120 26.86 35.14 8.23
C ALA A 120 26.20 35.33 9.59
N THR A 121 24.90 35.08 9.74
CA THR A 121 24.21 35.29 11.03
C THR A 121 24.21 34.02 11.88
N ALA A 122 24.52 34.21 13.17
CA ALA A 122 24.55 33.15 14.18
C ALA A 122 23.29 32.24 14.14
N GLU A 123 23.44 30.98 14.55
CA GLU A 123 22.46 29.89 14.47
C GLU A 123 21.02 30.20 14.95
N THR A 124 20.83 31.28 15.71
CA THR A 124 19.56 31.66 16.35
C THR A 124 18.59 32.48 15.48
N ASN A 125 19.06 33.09 14.36
CA ASN A 125 18.23 33.93 13.47
C ASN A 125 18.42 33.61 11.99
N LYS A 126 18.64 32.37 11.65
CA LYS A 126 18.93 31.94 10.29
C LYS A 126 17.64 31.95 9.45
N LYS A 127 17.58 32.85 8.47
CA LYS A 127 16.52 32.81 7.45
C LYS A 127 16.74 31.66 6.48
N THR A 128 15.68 30.94 6.13
CA THR A 128 15.69 29.90 5.11
C THR A 128 15.39 30.50 3.73
N ALA A 129 15.65 29.75 2.64
CA ALA A 129 15.22 30.21 1.31
C ALA A 129 13.70 30.39 1.25
N HIS A 130 12.96 29.58 2.00
CA HIS A 130 11.52 29.70 2.15
C HIS A 130 11.12 31.06 2.77
N ASP A 131 11.81 31.54 3.80
CA ASP A 131 11.53 32.82 4.45
C ASP A 131 11.75 34.00 3.50
N PHE A 132 12.71 33.89 2.58
CA PHE A 132 12.94 34.91 1.55
C PHE A 132 11.86 34.94 0.48
N MET A 133 11.13 33.85 0.31
CA MET A 133 10.07 33.71 -0.69
C MET A 133 8.66 33.93 -0.14
N THR A 134 8.49 33.88 1.19
CA THR A 134 7.17 33.87 1.83
C THR A 134 7.06 34.91 2.95
N GLY A 135 5.84 35.20 3.38
CA GLY A 135 5.56 36.14 4.48
C GLY A 135 5.62 37.61 4.08
N THR A 136 5.40 38.46 5.07
CA THR A 136 5.35 39.93 4.91
C THR A 136 6.70 40.55 4.54
N ASN A 137 7.79 39.88 4.90
CA ASN A 137 9.16 40.32 4.65
C ASN A 137 9.84 39.56 3.51
N ALA A 138 9.06 38.93 2.62
CA ALA A 138 9.60 38.24 1.45
C ALA A 138 10.35 39.22 0.54
N GLU A 139 11.63 38.91 0.26
CA GLU A 139 12.50 39.73 -0.58
C GLU A 139 12.44 39.32 -2.06
N PHE A 140 11.99 38.07 -2.32
CA PHE A 140 11.87 37.51 -3.66
C PHE A 140 10.48 36.99 -3.89
N GLU A 141 10.13 36.84 -5.14
CA GLU A 141 8.89 36.16 -5.59
C GLU A 141 9.14 35.33 -6.85
N LYS A 142 8.32 34.33 -7.05
CA LYS A 142 8.37 33.51 -8.28
C LYS A 142 8.09 34.39 -9.47
N TYR A 143 8.89 34.24 -10.53
CA TYR A 143 8.72 35.01 -11.76
C TYR A 143 7.45 34.55 -12.48
N THR A 144 6.47 35.41 -12.54
CA THR A 144 5.22 35.20 -13.26
C THR A 144 5.22 36.13 -14.47
N ASP A 145 5.78 35.69 -15.59
CA ASP A 145 5.71 36.45 -16.84
C ASP A 145 4.40 36.14 -17.56
N THR A 146 3.61 37.17 -17.84
CA THR A 146 2.34 37.08 -18.57
C THR A 146 2.51 37.18 -20.10
N GLY A 147 3.77 37.37 -20.58
CA GLY A 147 4.12 37.43 -21.99
C GLY A 147 4.70 36.12 -22.51
N ASP A 148 4.33 35.69 -23.67
CA ASP A 148 4.83 34.59 -24.55
C ASP A 148 5.45 33.33 -23.91
N GLY A 149 5.07 32.99 -22.69
CA GLY A 149 5.64 31.88 -21.95
C GLY A 149 4.85 31.50 -20.71
N ALA A 150 3.53 31.26 -20.85
CA ALA A 150 2.68 30.74 -19.76
C ALA A 150 3.26 29.46 -19.07
N GLU A 151 4.22 28.78 -19.70
CA GLU A 151 4.98 27.68 -19.11
C GLU A 151 5.93 28.10 -18.00
N LYS A 152 6.45 29.35 -18.03
CA LYS A 152 7.44 29.85 -17.06
C LYS A 152 6.83 30.19 -15.71
N ALA A 153 5.53 30.47 -15.66
CA ALA A 153 4.80 30.76 -14.42
C ALA A 153 4.52 29.50 -13.58
N LYS A 154 4.51 28.32 -14.20
CA LYS A 154 4.18 27.04 -13.55
C LYS A 154 5.38 26.37 -12.86
N GLY A 155 6.60 26.91 -13.07
CA GLY A 155 7.83 26.24 -12.67
C GLY A 155 8.18 25.07 -13.63
N GLN A 156 9.48 24.87 -13.83
CA GLN A 156 9.97 23.71 -14.54
C GLN A 156 10.07 22.53 -13.57
N THR A 157 9.78 21.32 -14.04
CA THR A 157 9.84 20.13 -13.19
C THR A 157 10.80 19.10 -13.78
N CYS A 158 11.54 18.42 -12.90
CA CYS A 158 12.26 17.21 -13.25
C CYS A 158 12.02 16.12 -12.21
N THR A 159 12.14 14.87 -12.61
CA THR A 159 12.02 13.71 -11.70
C THR A 159 13.30 12.89 -11.79
N THR A 160 13.88 12.54 -10.65
CA THR A 160 15.15 11.84 -10.58
C THR A 160 15.07 10.43 -11.19
N GLY A 161 16.05 10.09 -12.01
CA GLY A 161 16.23 8.77 -12.62
C GLY A 161 16.85 7.74 -11.67
N VAL A 162 17.18 6.56 -12.21
CA VAL A 162 17.77 5.44 -11.45
C VAL A 162 19.12 5.82 -10.80
N ASP A 163 19.86 6.70 -11.44
CA ASP A 163 21.11 7.27 -10.94
C ASP A 163 20.93 8.41 -9.94
N GLY A 164 19.69 8.73 -9.59
CA GLY A 164 19.32 9.86 -8.72
C GLY A 164 19.41 11.22 -9.41
N SER A 165 19.71 11.28 -10.71
CA SER A 165 19.87 12.55 -11.40
C SER A 165 18.62 13.01 -12.14
N CYS A 166 18.46 14.34 -12.25
CA CYS A 166 17.57 14.99 -13.21
C CYS A 166 18.07 16.42 -13.49
N SER A 167 17.65 17.04 -14.59
CA SER A 167 18.20 18.33 -15.01
C SER A 167 17.14 19.31 -15.46
N PHE A 168 17.49 20.59 -15.31
CA PHE A 168 16.78 21.74 -15.84
C PHE A 168 17.66 22.43 -16.87
N PRO A 169 17.52 22.14 -18.15
CA PRO A 169 18.34 22.70 -19.23
C PRO A 169 17.81 24.06 -19.72
N ASN A 170 18.60 24.70 -20.56
CA ASN A 170 18.24 25.91 -21.31
C ASN A 170 17.76 27.07 -20.43
N LEU A 171 18.43 27.24 -19.29
CA LEU A 171 18.09 28.30 -18.35
C LEU A 171 18.76 29.62 -18.76
N LYS A 172 18.06 30.73 -18.51
CA LYS A 172 18.66 32.07 -18.53
C LYS A 172 19.52 32.26 -17.28
N MET A 173 20.54 33.10 -17.37
CA MET A 173 21.34 33.49 -16.20
C MET A 173 20.46 34.23 -15.19
N GLY A 174 20.40 33.72 -13.97
CA GLY A 174 19.51 34.25 -12.94
C GLY A 174 19.57 33.52 -11.61
N LEU A 175 18.73 33.94 -10.70
CA LEU A 175 18.49 33.26 -9.42
C LEU A 175 17.29 32.32 -9.57
N TYR A 176 17.43 31.10 -9.05
CA TYR A 176 16.40 30.06 -9.09
C TYR A 176 16.10 29.56 -7.70
N TYR A 177 14.82 29.38 -7.42
CA TYR A 177 14.30 28.71 -6.22
C TYR A 177 13.92 27.29 -6.58
N VAL A 178 14.50 26.33 -5.87
CA VAL A 178 14.30 24.90 -6.07
C VAL A 178 13.60 24.31 -4.86
N GLU A 179 12.57 23.53 -5.11
CA GLU A 179 11.78 22.88 -4.08
C GLU A 179 11.56 21.41 -4.44
N GLU A 180 11.69 20.54 -3.45
CA GLU A 180 11.30 19.13 -3.55
C GLU A 180 9.79 19.05 -3.41
N THR A 181 9.09 18.80 -4.52
CA THR A 181 7.63 18.94 -4.59
C THR A 181 6.85 17.64 -4.55
N ASP A 182 7.51 16.51 -4.79
CA ASP A 182 6.90 15.19 -4.70
C ASP A 182 7.96 14.13 -4.39
N VAL A 183 7.74 13.38 -3.32
CA VAL A 183 8.60 12.29 -2.86
C VAL A 183 7.88 10.94 -2.85
N SER A 184 6.62 10.90 -3.29
CA SER A 184 5.80 9.69 -3.23
C SER A 184 6.32 8.55 -4.11
N GLY A 185 7.09 8.91 -5.15
CA GLY A 185 7.76 7.97 -6.04
C GLY A 185 9.14 7.51 -5.59
N ALA A 186 9.60 7.91 -4.39
CA ALA A 186 10.98 7.67 -3.95
C ALA A 186 11.30 6.17 -3.87
N GLN A 187 12.39 5.77 -4.54
CA GLN A 187 12.91 4.41 -4.57
C GLN A 187 14.44 4.45 -4.51
N VAL A 188 15.01 3.43 -3.89
CA VAL A 188 16.46 3.14 -3.93
C VAL A 188 16.71 1.81 -4.60
N GLN A 189 17.92 1.60 -5.12
CA GLN A 189 18.31 0.31 -5.66
C GLN A 189 18.76 -0.62 -4.52
N GLU A 190 18.17 -1.81 -4.44
CA GLU A 190 18.58 -2.89 -3.55
C GLU A 190 18.71 -4.17 -4.36
N ASN A 191 19.92 -4.73 -4.41
CA ASN A 191 20.23 -5.90 -5.28
C ASN A 191 19.80 -5.70 -6.75
N ASN A 192 20.07 -4.52 -7.31
CA ASN A 192 19.71 -4.10 -8.67
C ASN A 192 18.19 -4.13 -8.97
N LYS A 193 17.36 -4.02 -7.93
CA LYS A 193 15.92 -3.88 -8.06
C LYS A 193 15.45 -2.60 -7.37
N PRO A 194 14.49 -1.88 -7.96
CA PRO A 194 13.91 -0.70 -7.33
C PRO A 194 13.11 -1.12 -6.09
N LYS A 195 13.41 -0.50 -4.96
CA LYS A 195 12.70 -0.68 -3.69
C LYS A 195 12.14 0.65 -3.23
N LYS A 196 10.84 0.72 -3.01
CA LYS A 196 10.17 1.91 -2.46
C LYS A 196 10.69 2.23 -1.07
N VAL A 197 10.87 3.53 -0.80
CA VAL A 197 11.25 4.08 0.50
C VAL A 197 10.36 5.26 0.86
N SER A 198 10.21 5.50 2.15
CA SER A 198 9.60 6.71 2.67
C SER A 198 10.68 7.76 2.92
N ILE A 199 10.42 9.01 2.60
CA ILE A 199 11.28 10.12 2.99
C ILE A 199 10.84 10.56 4.38
N THR A 200 11.74 10.48 5.35
CA THR A 200 11.50 10.87 6.75
C THR A 200 11.98 12.29 7.04
N LYS A 201 12.93 12.75 6.25
CA LYS A 201 13.39 14.14 6.25
C LYS A 201 13.75 14.53 4.82
N GLY A 202 13.02 15.51 4.29
CA GLY A 202 13.29 16.10 2.98
C GLY A 202 14.38 17.17 3.04
N VAL A 203 14.72 17.69 1.88
CA VAL A 203 15.60 18.85 1.77
C VAL A 203 14.79 20.13 1.85
N ASP A 204 15.31 21.11 2.61
CA ASP A 204 14.72 22.44 2.61
C ASP A 204 14.79 23.06 1.21
N PRO A 205 13.80 23.88 0.81
CA PRO A 205 13.90 24.65 -0.40
C PRO A 205 15.17 25.51 -0.42
N PHE A 206 15.80 25.67 -1.58
CA PHE A 206 17.08 26.34 -1.70
C PHE A 206 17.17 27.20 -2.95
N PHE A 207 18.11 28.16 -2.93
CA PHE A 207 18.43 28.96 -4.09
C PHE A 207 19.64 28.41 -4.83
N VAL A 208 19.62 28.55 -6.15
CA VAL A 208 20.74 28.27 -7.04
C VAL A 208 20.91 29.42 -8.01
N THR A 209 22.15 29.90 -8.19
CA THR A 209 22.47 30.84 -9.26
C THR A 209 23.00 30.10 -10.49
N THR A 210 22.68 30.62 -11.65
CA THR A 210 23.41 30.26 -12.87
C THR A 210 23.74 31.56 -13.61
N PRO A 211 25.05 31.86 -13.87
CA PRO A 211 26.21 31.05 -13.53
C PRO A 211 26.51 31.01 -12.02
N LEU A 212 27.29 30.01 -11.62
CA LEU A 212 27.80 29.85 -10.27
C LEU A 212 29.32 30.16 -10.26
N ALA A 213 29.80 30.97 -9.32
CA ALA A 213 31.22 31.18 -9.16
C ALA A 213 31.88 29.99 -8.46
N ASN A 214 32.88 29.38 -9.09
CA ASN A 214 33.72 28.37 -8.47
C ASN A 214 34.91 29.06 -7.79
N GLU A 215 34.92 29.03 -6.47
CA GLU A 215 35.94 29.72 -5.68
C GLU A 215 37.32 29.03 -5.75
N THR A 216 37.36 27.75 -6.04
CA THR A 216 38.60 26.97 -6.16
C THR A 216 39.30 27.26 -7.46
N THR A 217 38.58 27.16 -8.58
CA THR A 217 39.14 27.36 -9.91
C THR A 217 39.13 28.79 -10.41
N LYS A 218 38.41 29.70 -9.67
CA LYS A 218 38.18 31.10 -10.05
C LYS A 218 37.49 31.28 -11.40
N THR A 219 36.64 30.29 -11.77
CA THR A 219 35.89 30.26 -13.03
C THR A 219 34.37 30.32 -12.79
N TRP A 220 33.63 30.57 -13.87
CA TRP A 220 32.17 30.52 -13.84
C TRP A 220 31.65 29.17 -14.34
N LEU A 221 30.78 28.53 -13.54
CA LEU A 221 30.08 27.31 -13.89
C LEU A 221 28.72 27.66 -14.49
N TYR A 222 28.45 27.17 -15.68
CA TYR A 222 27.17 27.38 -16.40
C TYR A 222 26.28 26.15 -16.32
N ASN A 223 26.84 24.99 -16.02
CA ASN A 223 26.16 23.75 -15.67
C ASN A 223 26.45 23.50 -14.20
N VAL A 224 25.44 23.73 -13.36
CA VAL A 224 25.60 23.72 -11.90
C VAL A 224 25.05 22.42 -11.34
N ASN A 225 25.91 21.64 -10.68
CA ASN A 225 25.51 20.39 -10.03
C ASN A 225 25.17 20.65 -8.56
N VAL A 226 24.03 20.13 -8.11
CA VAL A 226 23.55 20.22 -6.71
C VAL A 226 23.21 18.84 -6.17
N TYR A 227 23.53 18.57 -4.90
CA TYR A 227 23.49 17.25 -4.28
C TYR A 227 22.55 17.24 -3.07
N PRO A 228 21.23 17.42 -3.24
CA PRO A 228 20.28 17.35 -2.14
C PRO A 228 20.18 15.93 -1.58
N LYS A 229 20.09 15.81 -0.25
CA LYS A 229 20.03 14.53 0.46
C LYS A 229 18.77 14.43 1.29
N ASN A 230 18.16 13.27 1.32
CA ASN A 230 17.04 12.96 2.20
C ASN A 230 17.41 11.85 3.17
N ASP A 231 16.83 11.90 4.36
CA ASP A 231 16.78 10.71 5.22
C ASP A 231 15.66 9.80 4.72
N THR A 232 15.98 8.53 4.54
CA THR A 232 15.03 7.54 4.06
C THR A 232 14.70 6.50 5.13
N SER A 233 13.54 5.89 5.02
CA SER A 233 13.09 4.75 5.81
C SER A 233 12.40 3.71 4.93
N ASN A 234 12.48 2.45 5.34
CA ASN A 234 11.68 1.38 4.75
C ASN A 234 10.23 1.38 5.26
N ASP A 235 9.89 2.27 6.18
CA ASP A 235 8.53 2.42 6.69
C ASP A 235 7.64 3.06 5.62
N LEU A 236 6.78 2.24 5.04
CA LEU A 236 5.76 2.64 4.07
C LEU A 236 4.38 2.43 4.68
N PRO A 237 3.33 3.09 4.16
CA PRO A 237 1.97 2.73 4.51
C PRO A 237 1.75 1.23 4.31
N LYS A 238 1.19 0.56 5.31
CA LYS A 238 0.91 -0.87 5.29
C LYS A 238 -0.58 -1.09 5.50
N LYS A 239 -1.12 -2.09 4.81
CA LYS A 239 -2.44 -2.64 5.06
C LYS A 239 -2.34 -4.15 5.00
N THR A 240 -2.58 -4.80 6.11
CA THR A 240 -2.46 -6.26 6.24
C THR A 240 -3.75 -6.84 6.79
N PRO A 241 -4.21 -8.02 6.34
CA PRO A 241 -5.32 -8.70 6.99
C PRO A 241 -4.95 -8.98 8.45
N ALA A 242 -5.80 -8.55 9.38
CA ALA A 242 -5.56 -8.73 10.82
C ALA A 242 -5.64 -10.21 11.23
N SER A 243 -6.48 -10.99 10.52
CA SER A 243 -6.70 -12.43 10.75
C SER A 243 -7.33 -13.08 9.52
N ALA A 244 -7.54 -14.40 9.60
CA ALA A 244 -8.46 -15.08 8.69
C ALA A 244 -9.88 -14.50 8.81
N PRO A 245 -10.76 -14.68 7.80
CA PRO A 245 -12.15 -14.27 7.89
C PRO A 245 -12.83 -14.87 9.14
N SER A 246 -13.86 -14.20 9.66
CA SER A 246 -14.65 -14.68 10.80
C SER A 246 -15.32 -16.03 10.53
N SER A 247 -15.51 -16.39 9.27
CA SER A 247 -15.89 -17.73 8.81
C SER A 247 -15.07 -18.11 7.58
N LEU A 248 -14.61 -19.36 7.53
CA LEU A 248 -13.92 -19.90 6.35
C LEU A 248 -14.90 -20.11 5.18
N ASP A 249 -16.20 -20.29 5.45
CA ASP A 249 -17.27 -20.32 4.45
C ASP A 249 -17.76 -18.88 4.17
N ILE A 250 -17.51 -18.41 2.94
CA ILE A 250 -17.90 -17.06 2.53
C ILE A 250 -19.41 -16.86 2.45
N LYS A 251 -20.20 -17.93 2.30
CA LYS A 251 -21.67 -17.85 2.24
C LYS A 251 -22.33 -17.83 3.60
N LYS A 252 -21.60 -18.17 4.68
CA LYS A 252 -22.15 -18.18 6.04
C LYS A 252 -22.71 -16.80 6.39
N ASN A 253 -23.93 -16.76 6.91
CA ASN A 253 -24.63 -15.53 7.28
C ASN A 253 -24.69 -14.49 6.14
N ASN A 254 -24.75 -14.94 4.89
CA ASN A 254 -24.74 -14.08 3.71
C ASN A 254 -23.45 -13.24 3.55
N GLY A 255 -22.34 -13.80 3.98
CA GLY A 255 -21.00 -13.18 3.91
C GLY A 255 -20.16 -13.45 5.15
N THR A 256 -18.87 -13.18 5.07
CA THR A 256 -17.92 -13.30 6.18
C THR A 256 -17.28 -11.96 6.49
N THR A 257 -16.97 -11.67 7.76
CA THR A 257 -16.32 -10.43 8.18
C THR A 257 -14.81 -10.58 8.16
N MET A 258 -14.12 -9.59 7.60
CA MET A 258 -12.68 -9.45 7.63
C MET A 258 -12.28 -8.10 8.21
N SER A 259 -11.11 -8.09 8.85
CA SER A 259 -10.48 -6.87 9.35
C SER A 259 -9.08 -6.73 8.77
N TRP A 260 -8.67 -5.49 8.54
CA TRP A 260 -7.32 -5.14 8.10
C TRP A 260 -6.71 -4.14 9.07
N ASP A 261 -5.48 -4.40 9.47
CA ASP A 261 -4.67 -3.46 10.22
C ASP A 261 -3.99 -2.49 9.24
N ILE A 262 -4.09 -1.22 9.55
CA ILE A 262 -3.55 -0.10 8.78
C ILE A 262 -2.43 0.53 9.61
N THR A 263 -1.29 0.82 8.97
CA THR A 263 -0.18 1.57 9.56
C THR A 263 0.29 2.62 8.58
N ILE A 264 0.33 3.88 9.00
CA ILE A 264 0.71 5.03 8.17
C ILE A 264 1.84 5.79 8.87
N PRO A 265 3.04 5.82 8.28
CA PRO A 265 4.12 6.67 8.78
C PRO A 265 3.73 8.15 8.70
N LEU A 266 3.98 8.90 9.76
CA LEU A 266 3.69 10.32 9.86
C LEU A 266 5.01 11.10 9.85
N ASN A 267 5.36 11.68 8.70
CA ASN A 267 6.57 12.44 8.49
C ASN A 267 6.22 13.85 7.99
N LEU A 268 6.93 14.86 8.49
CA LEU A 268 6.87 16.21 7.94
C LEU A 268 8.07 16.41 7.02
N ILE A 269 7.82 16.98 5.86
CA ILE A 269 8.84 17.34 4.88
C ILE A 269 8.88 18.86 4.77
N SER A 270 10.07 19.41 4.90
CA SER A 270 10.28 20.84 4.80
C SER A 270 9.61 21.45 3.53
N PRO A 271 8.97 22.61 3.62
CA PRO A 271 9.02 23.56 4.76
C PRO A 271 7.98 23.32 5.87
N ASP A 272 7.22 22.22 5.81
CA ASP A 272 6.18 21.94 6.80
C ASP A 272 6.81 21.74 8.20
N THR A 273 6.25 22.38 9.21
CA THR A 273 6.66 22.28 10.62
C THR A 273 5.62 21.56 11.48
N GLU A 274 4.40 21.42 10.96
CA GLU A 274 3.28 20.79 11.63
C GLU A 274 2.38 20.04 10.64
N PHE A 275 1.62 19.07 11.16
CA PHE A 275 0.59 18.41 10.38
C PHE A 275 -0.63 19.31 10.25
N THR A 276 -1.00 19.59 9.02
CA THR A 276 -2.24 20.29 8.64
C THR A 276 -3.27 19.34 8.03
N THR A 277 -2.82 18.17 7.57
CA THR A 277 -3.67 17.11 7.02
C THR A 277 -3.08 15.75 7.36
N ILE A 278 -3.88 14.89 7.97
CA ILE A 278 -3.62 13.45 8.09
C ILE A 278 -4.92 12.77 7.69
N LYS A 279 -4.88 12.07 6.56
CA LYS A 279 -6.06 11.43 5.98
C LYS A 279 -5.67 10.14 5.27
N PHE A 280 -6.52 9.15 5.31
CA PHE A 280 -6.46 8.03 4.39
C PHE A 280 -7.82 7.74 3.76
N THR A 281 -7.80 7.17 2.57
CA THR A 281 -8.99 6.72 1.86
C THR A 281 -8.86 5.26 1.49
N ASP A 282 -9.98 4.56 1.52
CA ASP A 282 -10.10 3.14 1.20
C ASP A 282 -11.23 2.96 0.17
N PRO A 283 -10.90 2.77 -1.12
CA PRO A 283 -11.89 2.47 -2.15
C PRO A 283 -12.26 0.99 -2.09
N LEU A 284 -13.27 0.66 -1.32
CA LEU A 284 -13.77 -0.70 -1.14
C LEU A 284 -14.48 -1.19 -2.41
N MET A 285 -14.04 -2.33 -2.93
CA MET A 285 -14.66 -3.01 -4.07
C MET A 285 -16.12 -3.38 -3.76
N LYS A 286 -16.93 -3.58 -4.81
CA LYS A 286 -18.34 -4.00 -4.70
C LYS A 286 -18.58 -5.28 -3.90
N ASP A 287 -17.54 -6.14 -3.83
CA ASP A 287 -17.59 -7.40 -3.08
C ASP A 287 -17.42 -7.18 -1.56
N LEU A 288 -17.20 -5.94 -1.12
CA LEU A 288 -17.11 -5.54 0.28
C LEU A 288 -18.30 -4.66 0.69
N GLU A 289 -18.80 -4.89 1.90
CA GLU A 289 -19.84 -4.10 2.54
C GLU A 289 -19.28 -3.48 3.82
N PHE A 290 -19.38 -2.16 3.93
CA PHE A 290 -18.80 -1.39 5.02
C PHE A 290 -19.88 -0.86 5.96
N ASP A 291 -19.66 -1.04 7.26
CA ASP A 291 -20.45 -0.40 8.31
C ASP A 291 -19.80 0.94 8.70
N ALA A 292 -20.41 2.06 8.32
CA ALA A 292 -19.87 3.38 8.61
C ALA A 292 -19.85 3.71 10.13
N THR A 293 -20.61 2.99 10.95
CA THR A 293 -20.65 3.18 12.40
C THR A 293 -19.50 2.48 13.09
N ASN A 294 -19.26 1.21 12.78
CA ASN A 294 -18.34 0.34 13.50
C ASN A 294 -17.16 -0.16 12.64
N GLY A 295 -17.13 0.18 11.35
CA GLY A 295 -16.14 -0.34 10.41
C GLY A 295 -14.72 0.23 10.59
N ILE A 296 -14.54 1.28 11.38
CA ILE A 296 -13.23 1.83 11.76
C ILE A 296 -13.09 1.76 13.28
N SER A 297 -11.99 1.17 13.75
CA SER A 297 -11.64 1.06 15.17
C SER A 297 -10.12 1.20 15.40
N ASP A 298 -9.74 1.22 16.68
CA ASP A 298 -8.34 1.20 17.14
C ASP A 298 -7.47 2.30 16.53
N VAL A 299 -8.06 3.48 16.27
CA VAL A 299 -7.33 4.62 15.69
C VAL A 299 -6.43 5.25 16.75
N LYS A 300 -5.11 5.20 16.48
CA LYS A 300 -4.09 5.63 17.45
C LYS A 300 -2.89 6.25 16.73
N ILE A 301 -2.27 7.23 17.35
CA ILE A 301 -0.95 7.74 16.95
C ILE A 301 0.06 7.34 18.02
N SER A 302 1.15 6.71 17.63
CA SER A 302 2.17 6.20 18.56
C SER A 302 3.58 6.51 18.06
N LYS A 303 4.53 6.59 19.01
CA LYS A 303 5.96 6.63 18.74
C LYS A 303 6.49 5.21 18.53
N PHE A 304 7.37 5.08 17.57
CA PHE A 304 8.08 3.84 17.23
C PHE A 304 9.58 4.16 17.17
N ALA A 305 10.42 3.24 17.61
CA ALA A 305 11.82 3.34 17.29
C ALA A 305 11.99 3.29 15.75
N ASN A 306 12.93 4.04 15.21
CA ASN A 306 13.13 4.07 13.75
C ASN A 306 13.43 2.66 13.21
N GLY A 307 12.69 2.24 12.19
CA GLY A 307 12.76 0.90 11.61
C GLY A 307 12.04 -0.21 12.41
N SER A 308 11.34 0.12 13.51
CA SER A 308 10.57 -0.83 14.30
C SER A 308 9.11 -0.89 13.86
N ASP A 309 8.52 -2.08 13.89
CA ASP A 309 7.09 -2.30 13.75
C ASP A 309 6.36 -2.40 15.11
N THR A 310 7.10 -2.30 16.22
CA THR A 310 6.54 -2.33 17.58
C THR A 310 6.43 -0.92 18.15
N ALA A 311 5.21 -0.54 18.52
CA ALA A 311 4.94 0.74 19.18
C ALA A 311 5.55 0.79 20.59
N SER A 312 5.89 1.99 21.04
CA SER A 312 6.20 2.22 22.46
C SER A 312 5.00 1.87 23.33
N THR A 313 5.26 1.26 24.49
CA THR A 313 4.24 0.92 25.49
C THR A 313 4.08 2.00 26.57
N ASN A 314 4.93 3.04 26.54
CA ASN A 314 4.81 4.15 27.48
C ASN A 314 3.57 4.99 27.15
N THR A 315 2.77 5.30 28.16
CA THR A 315 1.48 6.05 28.01
C THR A 315 1.65 7.46 27.44
N ASP A 316 2.83 8.06 27.58
CA ASP A 316 3.13 9.39 27.02
C ASP A 316 3.52 9.33 25.54
N ASP A 317 3.76 8.13 25.02
CA ASP A 317 4.25 7.91 23.67
C ASP A 317 3.14 7.55 22.68
N PHE A 318 1.89 7.56 23.11
CA PHE A 318 0.75 7.36 22.21
C PHE A 318 -0.47 8.21 22.59
N LYS A 319 -1.36 8.38 21.61
CA LYS A 319 -2.68 8.98 21.79
C LYS A 319 -3.72 8.12 21.09
N ASP A 320 -4.67 7.59 21.85
CA ASP A 320 -5.89 7.03 21.31
C ASP A 320 -6.75 8.16 20.75
N LEU A 321 -7.33 7.93 19.58
CA LEU A 321 -8.18 8.91 18.90
C LEU A 321 -9.62 8.45 18.92
N ALA A 322 -10.52 9.35 19.30
CA ALA A 322 -11.95 9.10 19.37
C ALA A 322 -12.64 9.59 18.09
N LYS A 323 -13.50 8.74 17.52
CA LYS A 323 -14.34 9.11 16.37
C LYS A 323 -15.21 10.31 16.73
N ASP A 324 -15.44 11.19 15.77
CA ASP A 324 -16.22 12.43 15.85
C ASP A 324 -15.64 13.50 16.79
N THR A 325 -14.64 13.16 17.61
CA THR A 325 -13.90 14.09 18.45
C THR A 325 -12.53 14.44 17.84
N ASP A 326 -11.79 13.45 17.37
CA ASP A 326 -10.42 13.60 16.86
C ASP A 326 -10.33 13.34 15.36
N TYR A 327 -11.25 12.52 14.82
CA TYR A 327 -11.31 12.20 13.41
C TYR A 327 -12.74 11.96 12.95
N THR A 328 -12.96 12.11 11.65
CA THR A 328 -14.23 11.81 11.00
C THR A 328 -14.11 10.59 10.10
N VAL A 329 -15.21 9.86 9.94
CA VAL A 329 -15.36 8.76 8.99
C VAL A 329 -16.48 9.10 8.05
N THR A 330 -16.22 9.09 6.75
CA THR A 330 -17.26 9.20 5.72
C THR A 330 -17.20 8.00 4.79
N ALA A 331 -18.34 7.55 4.29
CA ALA A 331 -18.46 6.48 3.33
C ALA A 331 -19.39 6.91 2.19
N ASP A 332 -18.83 7.05 0.98
CA ASP A 332 -19.59 7.31 -0.24
C ASP A 332 -19.78 5.99 -0.99
N ALA A 333 -20.95 5.39 -0.86
CA ALA A 333 -21.27 4.07 -1.41
C ALA A 333 -21.46 4.07 -2.94
N ASN A 334 -21.56 5.24 -3.56
CA ASN A 334 -21.84 5.39 -4.99
C ASN A 334 -20.69 6.07 -5.75
N LYS A 335 -19.48 5.97 -5.21
CA LYS A 335 -18.31 6.55 -5.87
C LYS A 335 -17.98 5.76 -7.14
N THR A 336 -17.99 6.43 -8.27
CA THR A 336 -17.71 5.81 -9.56
C THR A 336 -16.31 6.14 -10.03
N TYR A 337 -15.56 5.13 -10.43
CA TYR A 337 -14.23 5.25 -11.00
C TYR A 337 -14.14 4.55 -12.34
N THR A 338 -13.33 5.10 -13.26
CA THR A 338 -13.04 4.44 -14.53
C THR A 338 -11.89 3.46 -14.35
N VAL A 339 -12.18 2.16 -14.46
CA VAL A 339 -11.20 1.09 -14.31
C VAL A 339 -11.17 0.28 -15.60
N GLY A 340 -10.00 0.20 -16.24
CA GLY A 340 -9.86 -0.53 -17.51
C GLY A 340 -10.82 -0.03 -18.62
N GLY A 341 -11.14 1.28 -18.61
CA GLY A 341 -12.08 1.90 -19.56
C GLY A 341 -13.56 1.68 -19.22
N LYS A 342 -13.90 1.03 -18.11
CA LYS A 342 -15.27 0.82 -17.63
C LYS A 342 -15.53 1.61 -16.35
N GLN A 343 -16.77 2.10 -16.21
CA GLN A 343 -17.22 2.73 -14.96
C GLN A 343 -17.56 1.62 -13.95
N GLU A 344 -16.94 1.67 -12.78
CA GLU A 344 -17.20 0.73 -11.67
C GLU A 344 -17.52 1.50 -10.39
N ASN A 345 -18.45 0.95 -9.60
CA ASN A 345 -18.87 1.56 -8.34
C ASN A 345 -18.07 0.98 -7.17
N PHE A 346 -17.64 1.88 -6.30
CA PHE A 346 -16.92 1.58 -5.07
C PHE A 346 -17.59 2.28 -3.89
N THR A 347 -17.35 1.76 -2.70
CA THR A 347 -17.58 2.53 -1.48
C THR A 347 -16.27 3.22 -1.09
N LEU A 348 -16.20 4.54 -1.23
CA LEU A 348 -15.03 5.29 -0.81
C LEU A 348 -15.15 5.63 0.68
N VAL A 349 -14.41 4.91 1.50
CA VAL A 349 -14.27 5.23 2.92
C VAL A 349 -13.16 6.28 3.05
N THR A 350 -13.44 7.35 3.79
CA THR A 350 -12.44 8.38 4.12
C THR A 350 -12.36 8.55 5.62
N VAL A 351 -11.15 8.48 6.15
CA VAL A 351 -10.84 8.78 7.55
C VAL A 351 -9.89 9.97 7.58
N ALA A 352 -10.29 11.05 8.22
CA ALA A 352 -9.53 12.29 8.28
C ALA A 352 -9.49 12.83 9.71
N LEU A 353 -8.28 13.19 10.17
CA LEU A 353 -8.13 13.87 11.45
C LEU A 353 -8.69 15.29 11.34
N ASN A 354 -9.42 15.70 12.37
CA ASN A 354 -9.86 17.09 12.52
C ASN A 354 -8.82 17.91 13.33
N ALA A 355 -9.11 19.16 13.61
CA ALA A 355 -8.19 20.04 14.33
C ALA A 355 -7.72 19.48 15.69
N THR A 356 -8.61 18.80 16.44
CA THR A 356 -8.26 18.17 17.73
C THR A 356 -7.30 17.00 17.54
N GLY A 357 -7.56 16.12 16.58
CA GLY A 357 -6.67 15.00 16.24
C GLY A 357 -5.31 15.45 15.71
N LEU A 358 -5.29 16.48 14.86
CA LEU A 358 -4.05 17.10 14.36
C LEU A 358 -3.26 17.73 15.50
N GLY A 359 -3.91 18.41 16.46
CA GLY A 359 -3.26 18.94 17.65
C GLY A 359 -2.57 17.85 18.48
N LYS A 360 -3.20 16.69 18.67
CA LYS A 360 -2.58 15.53 19.34
C LYS A 360 -1.37 14.98 18.56
N ALA A 361 -1.48 14.90 17.22
CA ALA A 361 -0.38 14.47 16.37
C ALA A 361 0.83 15.41 16.47
N ASN A 362 0.60 16.72 16.38
CA ASN A 362 1.62 17.75 16.46
C ASN A 362 2.33 17.76 17.83
N ALA A 363 1.56 17.61 18.92
CA ALA A 363 2.14 17.51 20.26
C ALA A 363 3.06 16.30 20.42
N LEU A 364 2.66 15.12 19.90
CA LEU A 364 3.52 13.94 19.90
C LEU A 364 4.74 14.10 18.99
N TYR A 365 4.58 14.75 17.84
CA TYR A 365 5.66 14.96 16.87
C TYR A 365 6.75 15.86 17.43
N THR A 366 6.37 16.96 18.08
CA THR A 366 7.30 17.89 18.74
C THR A 366 8.13 17.18 19.81
N ASN A 367 7.53 16.25 20.55
CA ASN A 367 8.15 15.53 21.66
C ASN A 367 8.64 14.12 21.29
N ARG A 368 8.83 13.81 19.99
CA ARG A 368 9.18 12.45 19.54
C ARG A 368 10.62 12.04 19.81
N GLY A 369 11.55 12.99 19.96
CA GLY A 369 12.98 12.70 20.04
C GLY A 369 13.48 12.04 18.74
N ALA A 370 14.20 10.93 18.88
CA ALA A 370 14.69 10.12 17.75
C ALA A 370 13.66 9.13 17.20
N ASN A 371 12.45 9.07 17.79
CA ASN A 371 11.41 8.17 17.34
C ASN A 371 10.69 8.72 16.09
N VAL A 372 10.05 7.81 15.35
CA VAL A 372 9.10 8.13 14.27
C VAL A 372 7.68 7.97 14.77
N LEU A 373 6.75 8.73 14.19
CA LEU A 373 5.32 8.58 14.48
C LEU A 373 4.65 7.72 13.42
N LYS A 374 3.72 6.87 13.85
CA LYS A 374 2.82 6.17 12.94
C LYS A 374 1.37 6.31 13.44
N LEU A 375 0.45 6.50 12.51
CA LEU A 375 -0.97 6.32 12.75
C LEU A 375 -1.30 4.86 12.46
N THR A 376 -1.99 4.21 13.41
CA THR A 376 -2.55 2.87 13.24
C THR A 376 -4.06 2.94 13.29
N ALA A 377 -4.73 2.06 12.55
CA ALA A 377 -6.18 1.92 12.54
C ALA A 377 -6.55 0.50 12.13
N LYS A 378 -7.78 0.09 12.42
CA LYS A 378 -8.36 -1.13 11.90
C LYS A 378 -9.59 -0.80 11.07
N ILE A 379 -9.66 -1.34 9.85
CA ILE A 379 -10.87 -1.31 9.04
C ILE A 379 -11.48 -2.70 8.99
N THR A 380 -12.78 -2.77 9.14
CA THR A 380 -13.58 -4.02 9.12
C THR A 380 -14.64 -3.90 8.05
N ALA A 381 -14.78 -4.92 7.21
CA ALA A 381 -15.81 -5.00 6.20
C ALA A 381 -16.30 -6.45 6.05
N LYS A 382 -17.54 -6.59 5.58
CA LYS A 382 -18.13 -7.88 5.25
C LYS A 382 -17.81 -8.23 3.79
N VAL A 383 -17.23 -9.40 3.58
CA VAL A 383 -16.98 -9.98 2.24
C VAL A 383 -18.23 -10.68 1.77
N LYS A 384 -18.77 -10.29 0.63
CA LYS A 384 -20.02 -10.83 0.07
C LYS A 384 -19.80 -12.20 -0.59
N PRO A 385 -20.82 -13.08 -0.60
CA PRO A 385 -20.77 -14.31 -1.36
C PRO A 385 -20.43 -14.09 -2.84
N GLY A 386 -19.67 -15.00 -3.43
CA GLY A 386 -19.23 -14.93 -4.82
C GLY A 386 -17.93 -14.15 -5.04
N ALA A 387 -17.33 -13.56 -4.01
CA ALA A 387 -16.01 -12.98 -4.11
C ALA A 387 -14.95 -14.08 -4.27
N THR A 388 -14.16 -14.03 -5.32
CA THR A 388 -13.05 -14.98 -5.57
C THR A 388 -11.70 -14.39 -5.17
N LYS A 389 -11.57 -13.07 -5.32
CA LYS A 389 -10.37 -12.30 -4.94
C LYS A 389 -10.79 -10.93 -4.43
N VAL A 390 -10.41 -10.60 -3.22
CA VAL A 390 -10.62 -9.29 -2.62
C VAL A 390 -9.28 -8.57 -2.59
N VAL A 391 -9.18 -7.47 -3.33
CA VAL A 391 -8.06 -6.54 -3.26
C VAL A 391 -8.51 -5.33 -2.47
N ASN A 392 -7.80 -5.01 -1.40
CA ASN A 392 -8.11 -3.89 -0.54
C ASN A 392 -6.89 -2.98 -0.37
N VAL A 393 -7.04 -1.68 -0.62
CA VAL A 393 -5.95 -0.71 -0.69
C VAL A 393 -6.29 0.54 0.10
N ILE A 394 -5.27 1.16 0.72
CA ILE A 394 -5.39 2.51 1.25
C ILE A 394 -4.56 3.50 0.43
N ASN A 395 -5.08 4.70 0.29
CA ASN A 395 -4.34 5.86 -0.17
C ASN A 395 -4.22 6.83 1.00
N THR A 396 -3.03 7.36 1.23
CA THR A 396 -2.75 8.21 2.39
C THR A 396 -2.39 9.62 1.94
N GLU A 397 -2.74 10.60 2.74
CA GLU A 397 -2.37 11.98 2.56
C GLU A 397 -1.91 12.54 3.92
N VAL A 398 -0.64 12.93 3.99
CA VAL A 398 -0.04 13.62 5.13
C VAL A 398 0.48 14.96 4.59
N ASN A 399 -0.16 16.04 4.98
CA ASN A 399 0.01 17.35 4.38
C ASN A 399 -0.12 17.27 2.84
N ASN A 400 0.94 17.60 2.11
CA ASN A 400 0.96 17.54 0.65
C ASN A 400 1.53 16.23 0.08
N ILE A 401 1.85 15.26 0.95
CA ILE A 401 2.43 13.98 0.52
C ILE A 401 1.32 12.96 0.38
N VAL A 402 1.07 12.54 -0.84
CA VAL A 402 0.08 11.53 -1.19
C VAL A 402 0.80 10.25 -1.59
N THR A 403 0.43 9.12 -0.98
CA THR A 403 0.86 7.81 -1.48
C THR A 403 0.02 7.47 -2.71
N GLY A 404 0.53 7.75 -3.85
CA GLY A 404 -0.15 7.71 -5.13
C GLY A 404 0.21 8.98 -5.90
N LYS A 405 -0.15 9.08 -7.14
CA LYS A 405 0.26 10.18 -8.00
C LYS A 405 -0.31 11.52 -7.50
N LYS A 406 0.54 12.45 -7.11
CA LYS A 406 0.17 13.82 -6.70
C LYS A 406 -0.57 14.61 -7.79
N THR A 407 -0.40 14.24 -9.05
CA THR A 407 -1.03 14.90 -10.20
C THR A 407 -2.43 14.36 -10.51
N ASP A 408 -2.83 13.26 -9.90
CA ASP A 408 -4.15 12.68 -10.07
C ASP A 408 -4.80 12.56 -8.68
N PRO A 409 -5.84 13.37 -8.36
CA PRO A 409 -6.55 13.27 -7.10
C PRO A 409 -7.37 11.98 -6.99
N THR A 410 -7.41 11.17 -8.06
CA THR A 410 -8.11 9.89 -8.05
C THR A 410 -7.31 8.90 -7.22
N PRO A 411 -7.86 8.33 -6.14
CA PRO A 411 -7.20 7.29 -5.38
C PRO A 411 -6.89 6.09 -6.28
N CYS A 412 -5.82 5.37 -5.99
CA CYS A 412 -5.59 4.10 -6.65
C CYS A 412 -6.76 3.17 -6.35
N VAL A 413 -7.43 2.68 -7.38
CA VAL A 413 -8.63 1.85 -7.29
C VAL A 413 -8.24 0.45 -7.74
N PRO A 414 -8.32 -0.56 -6.83
CA PRO A 414 -7.90 -1.90 -7.15
C PRO A 414 -8.94 -2.63 -7.99
N THR A 415 -8.47 -3.49 -8.90
CA THR A 415 -9.29 -4.53 -9.53
C THR A 415 -8.66 -5.89 -9.37
N LYS A 416 -9.41 -6.94 -9.72
CA LYS A 416 -8.89 -8.33 -9.69
C LYS A 416 -7.74 -8.52 -10.68
N GLU A 417 -7.82 -7.86 -11.84
CA GLU A 417 -6.88 -7.99 -12.95
C GLU A 417 -5.72 -6.98 -12.87
N ASN A 418 -5.97 -5.82 -12.27
CA ASN A 418 -5.01 -4.75 -12.17
C ASN A 418 -4.95 -4.23 -10.72
N PRO A 419 -4.21 -4.91 -9.84
CA PRO A 419 -3.98 -4.42 -8.49
C PRO A 419 -3.17 -3.13 -8.54
N CYS A 420 -3.38 -2.28 -7.55
CA CYS A 420 -2.58 -1.07 -7.39
C CYS A 420 -1.13 -1.45 -7.05
N ASP A 421 -0.16 -0.78 -7.66
CA ASP A 421 1.23 -0.81 -7.19
C ASP A 421 1.36 0.15 -5.99
N ASN A 422 0.80 -0.25 -4.86
CA ASN A 422 0.71 0.55 -3.64
C ASN A 422 1.12 -0.31 -2.43
N PRO A 423 2.09 0.13 -1.61
CA PRO A 423 2.51 -0.62 -0.43
C PRO A 423 1.39 -0.82 0.61
N GLY A 424 0.37 0.06 0.63
CA GLY A 424 -0.82 -0.07 1.45
C GLY A 424 -1.90 -0.95 0.84
N GLN A 425 -1.55 -2.05 0.16
CA GLN A 425 -2.46 -2.99 -0.48
C GLN A 425 -2.42 -4.36 0.19
N SER A 426 -3.56 -5.01 0.27
CA SER A 426 -3.69 -6.42 0.64
C SER A 426 -4.54 -7.19 -0.34
N VAL A 427 -4.29 -8.50 -0.45
CA VAL A 427 -5.04 -9.43 -1.29
C VAL A 427 -5.54 -10.56 -0.42
N THR A 428 -6.79 -10.97 -0.60
CA THR A 428 -7.40 -12.14 0.04
C THR A 428 -8.08 -12.99 -1.02
N ASN A 429 -7.85 -14.29 -0.99
CA ASN A 429 -8.26 -15.23 -2.02
C ASN A 429 -9.29 -16.23 -1.46
N PHE A 430 -10.30 -16.52 -2.28
CA PHE A 430 -11.33 -17.53 -2.04
C PHE A 430 -11.44 -18.45 -3.27
N ALA A 431 -11.95 -19.66 -3.06
CA ALA A 431 -12.22 -20.60 -4.17
C ALA A 431 -13.38 -21.52 -3.82
N THR A 432 -13.99 -22.10 -4.85
CA THR A 432 -15.10 -23.04 -4.72
C THR A 432 -14.60 -24.46 -4.66
N LEU A 433 -14.81 -25.14 -3.53
CA LEU A 433 -14.66 -26.59 -3.40
C LEU A 433 -15.91 -27.26 -3.91
N LYS A 434 -15.77 -28.22 -4.84
CA LYS A 434 -16.87 -28.99 -5.43
C LYS A 434 -16.65 -30.49 -5.21
N VAL A 435 -17.67 -31.20 -4.73
CA VAL A 435 -17.71 -32.66 -4.66
C VAL A 435 -18.75 -33.21 -5.62
N THR A 436 -18.39 -34.26 -6.34
CA THR A 436 -19.32 -35.06 -7.15
C THR A 436 -19.40 -36.45 -6.55
N LYS A 437 -20.56 -36.84 -6.08
CA LYS A 437 -20.81 -38.18 -5.51
C LYS A 437 -21.25 -39.14 -6.58
N ILE A 438 -20.56 -40.29 -6.67
CA ILE A 438 -20.82 -41.33 -7.68
C ILE A 438 -20.82 -42.72 -7.04
N ASN A 439 -21.41 -43.68 -7.74
CA ASN A 439 -21.23 -45.08 -7.39
C ASN A 439 -19.81 -45.58 -7.79
N SER A 440 -19.41 -46.74 -7.28
CA SER A 440 -18.10 -47.36 -7.58
C SER A 440 -18.01 -48.04 -8.94
N GLU A 441 -19.10 -48.05 -9.71
CA GLU A 441 -19.12 -48.67 -11.04
C GLU A 441 -18.43 -47.77 -12.09
N GLU A 442 -17.90 -48.39 -13.15
CA GLU A 442 -17.20 -47.70 -14.21
C GLU A 442 -18.00 -47.69 -15.52
N GLY A 443 -17.59 -46.81 -16.44
CA GLY A 443 -18.19 -46.69 -17.78
C GLY A 443 -19.63 -46.18 -17.73
N ASN A 444 -20.49 -46.80 -18.56
CA ASN A 444 -21.90 -46.41 -18.70
C ASN A 444 -22.77 -46.67 -17.46
N ASN A 445 -22.23 -47.39 -16.46
CA ASN A 445 -22.90 -47.67 -15.20
C ASN A 445 -22.60 -46.66 -14.11
N LYS A 446 -21.75 -45.70 -14.39
CA LYS A 446 -21.43 -44.60 -13.49
C LYS A 446 -22.66 -43.73 -13.26
N LYS A 447 -23.14 -43.67 -12.02
CA LYS A 447 -24.29 -42.87 -11.62
C LYS A 447 -23.92 -41.83 -10.59
N LYS A 448 -24.44 -40.62 -10.75
CA LYS A 448 -24.37 -39.57 -9.75
C LYS A 448 -25.37 -39.85 -8.63
N LEU A 449 -24.97 -39.62 -7.38
CA LEU A 449 -25.71 -40.02 -6.18
C LEU A 449 -26.14 -38.80 -5.36
N LYS A 450 -27.46 -38.68 -5.12
CA LYS A 450 -28.07 -37.67 -4.28
C LYS A 450 -28.03 -38.07 -2.79
N GLY A 451 -27.94 -37.08 -1.88
CA GLY A 451 -28.19 -37.27 -0.46
C GLY A 451 -26.97 -37.72 0.35
N ALA A 452 -25.77 -37.72 -0.24
CA ALA A 452 -24.55 -37.82 0.55
C ALA A 452 -24.32 -36.54 1.35
N GLU A 453 -23.89 -36.67 2.62
CA GLU A 453 -23.60 -35.54 3.50
C GLU A 453 -22.12 -35.56 3.90
N PHE A 454 -21.47 -34.39 3.85
CA PHE A 454 -20.08 -34.24 4.20
C PHE A 454 -19.87 -33.09 5.17
N GLU A 455 -18.92 -33.26 6.07
CA GLU A 455 -18.31 -32.18 6.85
C GLU A 455 -17.00 -31.73 6.19
N VAL A 456 -16.64 -30.46 6.35
CA VAL A 456 -15.45 -29.86 5.73
C VAL A 456 -14.47 -29.45 6.83
N TYR A 457 -13.20 -29.77 6.62
CA TYR A 457 -12.12 -29.46 7.55
C TYR A 457 -11.00 -28.69 6.84
N ALA A 458 -10.59 -27.55 7.40
CA ALA A 458 -9.39 -26.85 7.00
C ALA A 458 -8.19 -27.54 7.65
N MET A 459 -7.24 -27.98 6.87
CA MET A 459 -6.07 -28.67 7.37
C MET A 459 -5.08 -27.67 8.00
N LYS A 460 -4.50 -28.04 9.13
CA LYS A 460 -3.45 -27.25 9.80
C LYS A 460 -2.19 -27.18 8.94
N ASP A 461 -1.84 -28.31 8.32
CA ASP A 461 -0.67 -28.45 7.46
C ASP A 461 -1.12 -28.76 6.02
N ASN A 462 -0.71 -27.91 5.08
CA ASN A 462 -1.01 -28.09 3.65
C ASN A 462 -0.26 -29.27 3.02
N SER A 463 0.80 -29.77 3.63
CA SER A 463 1.58 -30.92 3.12
C SER A 463 1.08 -32.28 3.62
N ALA A 464 0.25 -32.30 4.67
CA ALA A 464 -0.21 -33.56 5.26
C ALA A 464 -1.11 -34.34 4.31
N ALA A 465 -0.80 -35.63 4.10
CA ALA A 465 -1.69 -36.60 3.48
C ALA A 465 -2.48 -37.29 4.60
N SER A 466 -3.82 -37.23 4.54
CA SER A 466 -4.68 -37.92 5.49
C SER A 466 -5.28 -39.16 4.84
N SER A 467 -5.05 -40.31 5.42
CA SER A 467 -5.47 -41.61 4.92
C SER A 467 -6.73 -42.12 5.61
N THR A 468 -7.05 -41.58 6.79
CA THR A 468 -8.23 -41.99 7.56
C THR A 468 -9.07 -40.79 7.99
N ASN A 469 -10.36 -41.02 8.22
CA ASN A 469 -11.25 -39.95 8.73
C ASN A 469 -10.80 -39.45 10.12
N ASP A 470 -10.27 -40.32 10.97
CA ASP A 470 -9.80 -39.98 12.31
C ASP A 470 -8.59 -39.03 12.30
N GLU A 471 -7.71 -39.14 11.29
CA GLU A 471 -6.59 -38.18 11.11
C GLU A 471 -7.10 -36.79 10.79
N VAL A 472 -8.26 -36.66 10.15
CA VAL A 472 -8.89 -35.37 9.83
C VAL A 472 -9.71 -34.82 10.98
N THR A 473 -10.53 -35.67 11.61
CA THR A 473 -11.57 -35.26 12.59
C THR A 473 -11.10 -35.32 14.04
N GLY A 474 -9.97 -36.02 14.32
CA GLY A 474 -9.46 -36.24 15.67
C GLY A 474 -9.17 -34.93 16.41
N THR A 475 -9.46 -34.89 17.69
CA THR A 475 -9.28 -33.68 18.55
C THR A 475 -7.82 -33.19 18.61
N ASN A 476 -6.87 -34.10 18.39
CA ASN A 476 -5.43 -33.79 18.39
C ASN A 476 -4.88 -33.50 16.98
N SER A 477 -5.69 -33.54 15.93
CA SER A 477 -5.23 -33.28 14.55
C SER A 477 -4.76 -31.84 14.35
N GLY A 478 -5.30 -30.90 15.14
CA GLY A 478 -5.11 -29.46 14.97
C GLY A 478 -5.82 -28.89 13.73
N ASN A 479 -6.58 -29.73 13.01
CA ASN A 479 -7.42 -29.29 11.88
C ASN A 479 -8.64 -28.54 12.40
N THR A 480 -9.16 -27.63 11.58
CA THR A 480 -10.32 -26.80 11.96
C THR A 480 -11.53 -27.24 11.15
N LYS A 481 -12.56 -27.74 11.81
CA LYS A 481 -13.87 -27.95 11.17
C LYS A 481 -14.42 -26.61 10.70
N VAL A 482 -14.87 -26.56 9.44
CA VAL A 482 -15.53 -25.38 8.91
C VAL A 482 -16.94 -25.31 9.48
N ASP A 483 -17.11 -24.39 10.42
CA ASP A 483 -18.33 -24.28 11.21
C ASP A 483 -19.55 -23.92 10.36
N GLY A 484 -20.64 -24.65 10.58
CA GLY A 484 -21.92 -24.47 9.89
C GLY A 484 -21.97 -25.04 8.47
N VAL A 485 -20.87 -25.63 7.95
CA VAL A 485 -20.85 -26.26 6.62
C VAL A 485 -21.21 -27.73 6.72
N LYS A 486 -22.32 -28.09 6.06
CA LYS A 486 -22.75 -29.46 5.77
C LYS A 486 -23.06 -29.55 4.30
N LEU A 487 -22.18 -30.16 3.52
CA LEU A 487 -22.42 -30.38 2.09
C LEU A 487 -23.42 -31.52 1.92
N THR A 488 -24.48 -31.29 1.18
CA THR A 488 -25.44 -32.34 0.82
C THR A 488 -25.55 -32.39 -0.70
N THR A 489 -25.29 -33.57 -1.31
CA THR A 489 -25.36 -33.71 -2.76
C THR A 489 -26.81 -33.66 -3.26
N GLY A 490 -27.04 -32.80 -4.27
CA GLY A 490 -28.33 -32.63 -4.93
C GLY A 490 -28.68 -33.75 -5.93
N ASP A 491 -29.73 -33.54 -6.72
CA ASP A 491 -30.19 -34.51 -7.77
C ASP A 491 -29.13 -34.77 -8.82
N ASN A 492 -28.26 -33.84 -9.08
CA ASN A 492 -27.10 -33.97 -9.97
C ASN A 492 -25.89 -34.64 -9.30
N GLY A 493 -26.00 -35.10 -8.06
CA GLY A 493 -24.94 -35.73 -7.29
C GLY A 493 -23.82 -34.76 -6.85
N GLU A 494 -24.04 -33.46 -6.96
CA GLU A 494 -23.02 -32.45 -6.69
C GLU A 494 -23.38 -31.62 -5.45
N ALA A 495 -22.34 -31.17 -4.75
CA ALA A 495 -22.40 -30.13 -3.72
C ALA A 495 -21.16 -29.25 -3.78
N SER A 496 -21.26 -28.00 -3.36
CA SER A 496 -20.14 -27.05 -3.37
C SER A 496 -20.21 -26.07 -2.22
N VAL A 497 -19.05 -25.51 -1.87
CA VAL A 497 -18.89 -24.46 -0.88
C VAL A 497 -17.78 -23.51 -1.31
N GLU A 498 -17.94 -22.22 -1.05
CA GLU A 498 -16.92 -21.17 -1.30
C GLU A 498 -16.12 -20.97 -0.03
N LEU A 499 -14.81 -21.21 -0.08
CA LEU A 499 -13.92 -21.23 1.08
C LEU A 499 -12.76 -20.26 0.93
N PHE A 500 -12.27 -19.77 2.07
CA PHE A 500 -11.07 -18.98 2.17
C PHE A 500 -9.84 -19.81 1.78
N VAL A 501 -9.01 -19.27 0.90
CA VAL A 501 -7.74 -19.89 0.48
C VAL A 501 -6.54 -19.31 1.23
N GLY A 502 -6.45 -17.99 1.29
CA GLY A 502 -5.33 -17.34 1.97
C GLY A 502 -5.18 -15.87 1.61
N ASN A 503 -4.21 -15.24 2.25
CA ASN A 503 -3.86 -13.84 2.05
C ASN A 503 -2.57 -13.71 1.23
N GLY A 504 -2.41 -12.57 0.54
CA GLY A 504 -1.23 -12.24 -0.25
C GLY A 504 -1.04 -13.21 -1.42
N ASP A 505 0.15 -13.76 -1.53
CA ASP A 505 0.56 -14.69 -2.59
C ASP A 505 0.12 -16.14 -2.33
N THR A 506 -0.64 -16.39 -1.26
CA THR A 506 -1.17 -17.73 -0.98
C THR A 506 -2.24 -18.08 -2.00
N THR A 507 -1.94 -19.04 -2.87
CA THR A 507 -2.80 -19.46 -4.00
C THR A 507 -3.48 -20.80 -3.80
N SER A 508 -3.14 -21.54 -2.73
CA SER A 508 -3.76 -22.81 -2.39
C SER A 508 -3.82 -23.05 -0.89
N LYS A 509 -4.86 -23.79 -0.46
CA LYS A 509 -5.05 -24.26 0.91
C LYS A 509 -5.65 -25.65 0.92
N LYS A 510 -5.12 -26.53 1.79
CA LYS A 510 -5.67 -27.89 1.90
C LYS A 510 -6.93 -27.93 2.75
N TYR A 511 -7.97 -28.49 2.16
CA TYR A 511 -9.21 -28.85 2.82
C TYR A 511 -9.49 -30.33 2.62
N CYS A 512 -10.06 -31.00 3.62
CA CYS A 512 -10.56 -32.36 3.48
C CYS A 512 -12.05 -32.41 3.79
N ILE A 513 -12.79 -33.25 3.06
CA ILE A 513 -14.17 -33.57 3.36
C ILE A 513 -14.25 -34.99 3.90
N VAL A 514 -15.11 -35.16 4.90
CA VAL A 514 -15.39 -36.44 5.55
C VAL A 514 -16.87 -36.74 5.33
N GLU A 515 -17.17 -37.90 4.76
CA GLU A 515 -18.56 -38.33 4.56
C GLU A 515 -19.18 -38.74 5.89
N THR A 516 -20.22 -38.05 6.32
CA THR A 516 -20.96 -38.32 7.55
C THR A 516 -22.21 -39.18 7.30
N LYS A 517 -22.72 -39.17 6.06
CA LYS A 517 -23.85 -39.96 5.65
C LYS A 517 -23.74 -40.33 4.18
N ALA A 518 -23.81 -41.63 3.88
CA ALA A 518 -23.87 -42.12 2.50
C ALA A 518 -25.27 -42.00 1.90
N PRO A 519 -25.38 -41.95 0.57
CA PRO A 519 -26.67 -42.14 -0.12
C PRO A 519 -27.37 -43.44 0.27
N ALA A 520 -28.68 -43.48 0.19
CA ALA A 520 -29.45 -44.69 0.53
C ALA A 520 -28.98 -45.90 -0.30
N GLY A 521 -28.67 -46.99 0.37
CA GLY A 521 -28.18 -48.23 -0.24
C GLY A 521 -26.69 -48.32 -0.49
N TYR A 522 -25.92 -47.32 -0.01
CA TYR A 522 -24.48 -47.28 -0.15
C TYR A 522 -23.78 -47.24 1.22
N GLU A 523 -22.55 -47.73 1.27
CA GLU A 523 -21.69 -47.63 2.46
C GLU A 523 -20.96 -46.32 2.48
N PRO A 524 -20.83 -45.65 3.66
CA PRO A 524 -20.06 -44.42 3.74
C PRO A 524 -18.57 -44.66 3.45
N SER A 525 -17.90 -43.63 2.88
CA SER A 525 -16.46 -43.68 2.70
C SER A 525 -15.75 -43.65 4.07
N THR A 526 -14.80 -44.57 4.27
CA THR A 526 -13.95 -44.61 5.45
C THR A 526 -12.71 -43.76 5.31
N THR A 527 -12.48 -43.19 4.12
CA THR A 527 -11.33 -42.32 3.82
C THR A 527 -11.80 -40.91 3.48
N PRO A 528 -11.09 -39.88 3.96
CA PRO A 528 -11.40 -38.50 3.60
C PRO A 528 -11.04 -38.23 2.12
N THR A 529 -11.67 -37.25 1.52
CA THR A 529 -11.25 -36.72 0.23
C THR A 529 -10.65 -35.32 0.45
N CYS A 530 -9.37 -35.16 0.11
CA CYS A 530 -8.66 -33.93 0.34
C CYS A 530 -8.44 -33.14 -0.96
N TYR A 531 -8.49 -31.82 -0.86
CA TYR A 531 -8.37 -30.87 -1.93
C TYR A 531 -7.17 -29.95 -1.65
N ASP A 532 -6.34 -29.71 -2.64
CA ASP A 532 -5.46 -28.56 -2.66
C ASP A 532 -6.23 -27.39 -3.29
N LEU A 533 -7.22 -26.87 -2.54
CA LEU A 533 -8.14 -25.83 -3.03
C LEU A 533 -7.37 -24.62 -3.53
N THR A 534 -7.45 -24.37 -4.84
CA THR A 534 -6.58 -23.44 -5.57
C THR A 534 -7.41 -22.28 -6.11
N VAL A 535 -6.83 -21.09 -6.13
CA VAL A 535 -7.46 -19.87 -6.67
C VAL A 535 -7.74 -20.05 -8.16
N GLU A 536 -8.90 -19.61 -8.62
CA GLU A 536 -9.26 -19.62 -10.05
C GLU A 536 -8.21 -18.89 -10.90
N GLY A 537 -7.92 -19.44 -12.08
CA GLY A 537 -6.89 -18.95 -12.99
C GLY A 537 -5.48 -19.45 -12.69
N GLN A 538 -5.24 -20.14 -11.57
CA GLN A 538 -4.00 -20.86 -11.31
C GLN A 538 -3.98 -22.23 -12.03
N ALA A 539 -2.79 -22.68 -12.40
CA ALA A 539 -2.62 -23.96 -13.07
C ALA A 539 -3.20 -25.10 -12.21
N GLY A 540 -4.08 -25.90 -12.81
CA GLY A 540 -4.70 -27.06 -12.17
C GLY A 540 -5.90 -26.75 -11.25
N ALA A 541 -6.36 -25.50 -11.13
CA ALA A 541 -7.47 -25.11 -10.26
C ALA A 541 -8.75 -25.94 -10.51
N ASP A 542 -9.15 -26.15 -11.76
CA ASP A 542 -10.34 -26.93 -12.10
C ASP A 542 -10.28 -28.36 -11.58
N LYS A 543 -9.09 -28.98 -11.66
CA LYS A 543 -8.85 -30.34 -11.18
C LYS A 543 -8.73 -30.40 -9.65
N ASN A 544 -8.02 -29.44 -9.07
CA ASN A 544 -7.76 -29.39 -7.63
C ASN A 544 -9.02 -29.09 -6.83
N ASN A 545 -9.93 -28.29 -7.39
CA ASN A 545 -11.13 -27.80 -6.71
C ASN A 545 -12.34 -28.72 -6.87
N SER A 546 -12.28 -29.73 -7.73
CA SER A 546 -13.39 -30.65 -8.00
C SER A 546 -12.95 -32.11 -7.92
N GLN A 547 -13.54 -32.86 -7.01
CA GLN A 547 -13.22 -34.27 -6.78
C GLN A 547 -14.45 -35.16 -6.88
N GLU A 548 -14.23 -36.39 -7.34
CA GLU A 548 -15.25 -37.45 -7.32
C GLU A 548 -15.07 -38.31 -6.08
N VAL A 549 -16.14 -38.50 -5.31
CA VAL A 549 -16.17 -39.40 -4.16
C VAL A 549 -17.02 -40.62 -4.50
N LYS A 550 -16.41 -41.80 -4.45
CA LYS A 550 -17.04 -43.07 -4.81
C LYS A 550 -17.60 -43.78 -3.58
N ASN A 551 -18.82 -44.33 -3.67
CA ASN A 551 -19.34 -45.27 -2.68
C ASN A 551 -19.64 -46.61 -3.29
N LYS A 552 -19.39 -47.66 -2.50
CA LYS A 552 -19.81 -49.03 -2.82
C LYS A 552 -21.25 -49.23 -2.37
N LEU A 553 -21.97 -50.09 -3.09
CA LEU A 553 -23.26 -50.60 -2.61
C LEU A 553 -23.09 -51.29 -1.25
N SER A 554 -24.07 -51.13 -0.36
CA SER A 554 -24.01 -51.81 0.93
C SER A 554 -23.94 -53.33 0.72
N ASN A 555 -23.17 -54.02 1.58
CA ASN A 555 -22.95 -55.45 1.52
C ASN A 555 -24.24 -56.27 1.41
N ALA A 556 -25.36 -55.80 1.96
CA ALA A 556 -26.65 -56.46 1.87
C ALA A 556 -27.22 -56.43 0.42
N LEU A 557 -27.06 -55.28 -0.27
CA LEU A 557 -27.50 -55.16 -1.66
C LEU A 557 -26.51 -55.78 -2.64
N ASP A 558 -25.21 -55.75 -2.33
CA ASP A 558 -24.15 -56.36 -3.15
C ASP A 558 -24.25 -57.88 -3.20
N LYS A 559 -24.57 -58.49 -2.06
CA LYS A 559 -24.84 -59.94 -1.98
C LYS A 559 -26.10 -60.36 -2.75
N ILE A 560 -27.15 -59.53 -2.74
CA ILE A 560 -28.38 -59.79 -3.47
C ILE A 560 -28.18 -59.58 -4.97
N VAL A 561 -27.51 -58.53 -5.37
CA VAL A 561 -27.28 -58.18 -6.79
C VAL A 561 -26.20 -59.07 -7.39
N GLY A 562 -25.15 -59.44 -6.64
CA GLY A 562 -24.07 -60.32 -7.10
C GLY A 562 -24.48 -61.78 -7.24
N ALA A 563 -25.48 -62.21 -6.50
CA ALA A 563 -25.96 -63.60 -6.53
C ALA A 563 -26.98 -63.88 -7.65
N LEU A 564 -27.46 -62.90 -8.39
CA LEU A 564 -28.49 -63.06 -9.39
C LEU A 564 -27.92 -63.05 -10.82
N PRO A 565 -28.33 -63.93 -11.70
CA PRO A 565 -27.96 -63.92 -13.13
C PRO A 565 -28.42 -62.62 -13.79
N LEU A 566 -27.64 -62.11 -14.76
CA LEU A 566 -27.88 -60.87 -15.50
C LEU A 566 -29.19 -60.81 -16.34
N THR A 567 -29.98 -61.82 -16.34
CA THR A 567 -31.27 -61.91 -17.05
C THR A 567 -32.42 -61.54 -16.11
N GLY A 568 -33.49 -60.92 -16.62
CA GLY A 568 -34.74 -60.41 -16.04
C GLY A 568 -35.18 -60.77 -14.61
N ALA A 569 -34.68 -61.84 -14.02
CA ALA A 569 -34.95 -62.25 -12.64
C ALA A 569 -34.40 -61.31 -11.57
N ARG A 570 -33.33 -60.54 -11.83
CA ARG A 570 -32.76 -59.55 -10.87
C ARG A 570 -33.71 -58.40 -10.60
N GLY A 571 -34.46 -57.99 -11.63
CA GLY A 571 -35.47 -56.92 -11.45
C GLY A 571 -36.66 -57.39 -10.63
N LEU A 572 -37.08 -58.69 -10.81
CA LEU A 572 -38.23 -59.25 -10.14
C LEU A 572 -37.96 -59.45 -8.63
N VAL A 573 -36.77 -59.90 -8.24
CA VAL A 573 -36.44 -60.16 -6.84
C VAL A 573 -36.25 -58.80 -6.09
N LEU A 574 -35.68 -57.80 -6.74
CA LEU A 574 -35.64 -56.43 -6.18
C LEU A 574 -37.05 -55.87 -5.98
N LEU A 575 -37.94 -56.05 -6.97
CA LEU A 575 -39.33 -55.60 -6.87
C LEU A 575 -40.10 -56.36 -5.78
N THR A 576 -39.85 -57.66 -5.61
CA THR A 576 -40.46 -58.45 -4.54
C THR A 576 -39.91 -58.11 -3.18
N ALA A 577 -38.60 -57.87 -3.05
CA ALA A 577 -38.01 -57.43 -1.76
C ALA A 577 -38.50 -56.05 -1.34
N PHE A 578 -38.56 -55.10 -2.26
CA PHE A 578 -39.16 -53.78 -1.98
C PHE A 578 -40.68 -53.85 -1.79
N GLY A 579 -41.36 -54.74 -2.49
CA GLY A 579 -42.79 -54.99 -2.31
C GLY A 579 -43.11 -55.57 -0.94
N ILE A 580 -42.31 -56.51 -0.43
CA ILE A 580 -42.47 -57.11 0.91
C ILE A 580 -42.17 -56.10 2.01
N VAL A 581 -41.11 -55.27 1.86
CA VAL A 581 -40.79 -54.19 2.83
C VAL A 581 -41.86 -53.10 2.79
N GLY A 582 -42.36 -52.73 1.61
CA GLY A 582 -43.46 -51.76 1.46
C GLY A 582 -44.77 -52.27 2.05
N LEU A 583 -45.14 -53.54 1.79
CA LEU A 583 -46.34 -54.15 2.35
C LEU A 583 -46.22 -54.41 3.85
N GLY A 584 -45.03 -54.83 4.34
CA GLY A 584 -44.76 -54.99 5.76
C GLY A 584 -44.82 -53.64 6.52
N GLY A 585 -44.27 -52.59 5.96
CA GLY A 585 -44.29 -51.23 6.52
C GLY A 585 -45.73 -50.65 6.56
N THR A 586 -46.51 -50.84 5.48
CA THR A 586 -47.90 -50.39 5.45
C THR A 586 -48.78 -51.22 6.38
N MET A 587 -48.54 -52.54 6.50
CA MET A 587 -49.26 -53.39 7.43
C MET A 587 -48.95 -53.05 8.90
N PHE A 588 -47.70 -52.78 9.21
CA PHE A 588 -47.27 -52.31 10.52
C PHE A 588 -47.86 -50.91 10.86
N TYR A 589 -47.92 -50.02 9.89
CA TYR A 589 -48.56 -48.72 10.03
C TYR A 589 -50.09 -48.85 10.27
N ILE A 590 -50.76 -49.73 9.55
CA ILE A 590 -52.19 -49.98 9.72
C ILE A 590 -52.47 -50.62 11.09
N ILE A 591 -51.63 -51.57 11.53
CA ILE A 591 -51.79 -52.21 12.86
C ILE A 591 -51.54 -51.23 14.00
N THR A 592 -50.53 -50.36 13.90
CA THR A 592 -50.25 -49.34 14.92
C THR A 592 -51.30 -48.26 14.95
N ARG A 593 -51.89 -47.90 13.82
CA ARG A 593 -53.02 -46.96 13.76
C ARG A 593 -54.30 -47.53 14.36
N ARG A 594 -54.62 -48.79 14.06
CA ARG A 594 -55.78 -49.47 14.69
C ARG A 594 -55.64 -49.69 16.19
N ARG A 595 -54.41 -49.89 16.71
CA ARG A 595 -54.17 -49.94 18.18
C ARG A 595 -54.41 -48.60 18.83
N LYS A 596 -53.97 -47.51 18.22
CA LYS A 596 -54.26 -46.16 18.75
C LYS A 596 -55.74 -45.81 18.75
N GLU A 597 -56.47 -46.19 17.71
CA GLU A 597 -57.93 -45.99 17.61
C GLU A 597 -58.73 -46.89 18.55
N GLN A 598 -58.14 -47.99 19.13
CA GLN A 598 -58.72 -48.82 20.19
C GLN A 598 -58.34 -48.38 21.60
N GLU A 599 -57.31 -47.55 21.77
CA GLU A 599 -56.93 -46.97 23.05
C GLU A 599 -57.65 -45.62 23.30
N GLU A 600 -58.21 -44.99 22.27
CA GLU A 600 -58.97 -43.73 22.36
C GLU A 600 -60.50 -43.91 22.34
N ALA A 601 -61.04 -45.18 22.29
CA ALA A 601 -62.43 -45.55 22.41
C ALA A 601 -62.69 -46.26 23.77
#